data_02eeb0d1173d71a0d3e3b7fde6d81b65
#
_entry.id   02eeb0d1173d71a0d3e3b7fde6d81b65
#
_cell.length_a   1.000
_cell.length_b   1.000
_cell.length_c   1.000
_cell.angle_alpha   90.00
_cell.angle_beta   90.00
_cell.angle_gamma   90.00
#
_symmetry.space_group_name_H-M   'P 1'
#
loop_
_entity.id
_entity.type
_entity.pdbx_description
1 polymer ?
#
loop_
_entity_poly.entity_id
_entity_poly.type
_entity_poly.pdbx_seq_one_letter_code
_entity_poly.pdbx_strand_id
1 'polypeptide(L)'
;MHRWAIPFVAALMLLSGQTVLAAQPAQGVVRDLADANNARCHNPEGITASPNGLLYAAGLSGNICIYDLSGNELGHLTVAPDHALLGELYTPEGIYVADNDPGFTGGRLIRVDPRTGAFVVLAGGFGAPNAIAQDHRGTLYVSDSFAGAIYTVSPSGGGKTLWKADVLLQPHGNPPFGANGVAFDRTQSFLYVANTADDRILRVAMNKDGSAGAISIFANGATLGPGALDGADGIQFDVRGNLYVCANQANEIQVLSPSGALIARYGHNAGDDPLDFPASPIFHARGLYIANLALGTAPNGGKISVLGVPLPGAPAAH
;
A
#
# COMPACT_ATOMS: atom_id res chain seq x y z
N MET A 1 -34.44 47.34 47.90
CA MET A 1 -33.25 46.51 47.58
C MET A 1 -33.39 46.01 46.13
N HIS A 2 -32.76 46.73 45.22
CA HIS A 2 -32.83 46.37 43.77
C HIS A 2 -31.53 45.64 43.40
N ARG A 3 -31.63 44.37 43.01
CA ARG A 3 -30.49 43.59 42.48
C ARG A 3 -30.46 43.80 40.96
N TRP A 4 -29.37 44.35 40.48
CA TRP A 4 -29.03 44.45 39.03
C TRP A 4 -28.43 43.12 38.60
N ALA A 5 -29.04 42.50 37.58
CA ALA A 5 -28.46 41.36 36.89
C ALA A 5 -27.65 41.86 35.68
N ILE A 6 -26.38 41.50 35.64
CA ILE A 6 -25.47 41.75 34.51
C ILE A 6 -25.61 40.60 33.53
N PRO A 7 -25.91 40.81 32.24
CA PRO A 7 -25.91 39.73 31.27
C PRO A 7 -24.47 39.39 30.86
N PHE A 8 -24.12 38.09 31.04
CA PHE A 8 -22.89 37.53 30.48
C PHE A 8 -23.08 37.37 28.97
N VAL A 9 -22.37 38.18 28.16
CA VAL A 9 -22.22 37.98 26.73
C VAL A 9 -21.10 36.99 26.50
N ALA A 10 -21.44 35.75 26.16
CA ALA A 10 -20.47 34.76 25.71
C ALA A 10 -20.00 35.11 24.29
N ALA A 11 -18.77 35.59 24.17
CA ALA A 11 -18.12 35.76 22.86
C ALA A 11 -17.77 34.42 22.28
N LEU A 12 -18.50 33.99 21.26
CA LEU A 12 -18.19 32.79 20.45
C LEU A 12 -16.99 33.13 19.56
N MET A 13 -15.78 32.73 19.96
CA MET A 13 -14.62 32.79 19.09
C MET A 13 -14.80 31.73 17.99
N LEU A 14 -15.14 32.16 16.79
CA LEU A 14 -15.00 31.35 15.57
C LEU A 14 -13.52 31.21 15.28
N LEU A 15 -12.95 30.07 15.68
CA LEU A 15 -11.66 29.60 15.18
C LEU A 15 -11.87 29.28 13.70
N SER A 16 -11.49 30.19 12.81
CA SER A 16 -11.32 29.90 11.39
C SER A 16 -10.15 28.94 11.25
N GLY A 17 -10.46 27.65 11.18
CA GLY A 17 -9.47 26.60 10.83
C GLY A 17 -8.97 26.88 9.42
N GLN A 18 -7.84 27.57 9.28
CA GLN A 18 -7.09 27.56 8.04
C GLN A 18 -6.54 26.13 7.87
N THR A 19 -7.08 25.39 6.94
CA THR A 19 -6.45 24.18 6.44
C THR A 19 -5.10 24.58 5.83
N VAL A 20 -4.02 24.36 6.58
CA VAL A 20 -2.67 24.47 6.02
C VAL A 20 -2.57 23.34 5.02
N LEU A 21 -2.68 23.64 3.73
CA LEU A 21 -2.38 22.69 2.68
C LEU A 21 -0.91 22.30 2.82
N ALA A 22 -0.65 21.03 3.06
CA ALA A 22 0.72 20.54 3.09
C ALA A 22 1.43 20.92 1.78
N ALA A 23 2.65 21.44 1.89
CA ALA A 23 3.43 21.82 0.71
C ALA A 23 3.64 20.59 -0.19
N GLN A 24 3.43 20.78 -1.51
CA GLN A 24 3.66 19.69 -2.47
C GLN A 24 5.13 19.23 -2.39
N PRO A 25 5.41 17.91 -2.37
CA PRO A 25 6.77 17.39 -2.35
C PRO A 25 7.56 17.85 -3.58
N ALA A 26 8.87 18.08 -3.42
CA ALA A 26 9.74 18.42 -4.53
C ALA A 26 9.75 17.28 -5.57
N GLN A 27 9.52 17.63 -6.83
CA GLN A 27 9.40 16.63 -7.90
C GLN A 27 10.74 15.89 -8.12
N GLY A 28 10.66 14.56 -8.19
CA GLY A 28 11.81 13.70 -8.48
C GLY A 28 12.77 13.48 -7.30
N VAL A 29 12.43 14.02 -6.13
CA VAL A 29 13.22 13.85 -4.91
C VAL A 29 12.44 13.04 -3.91
N VAL A 30 13.02 11.94 -3.41
CA VAL A 30 12.52 11.18 -2.27
C VAL A 30 13.04 11.85 -1.00
N ARG A 31 12.21 11.96 0.02
CA ARG A 31 12.60 12.43 1.35
C ARG A 31 11.91 11.64 2.43
N ASP A 32 12.51 11.57 3.58
CA ASP A 32 11.85 11.06 4.78
C ASP A 32 10.67 11.98 5.15
N LEU A 33 9.56 11.36 5.52
CA LEU A 33 8.36 12.06 5.93
C LEU A 33 8.08 11.86 7.42
N ALA A 34 8.12 10.62 7.89
CA ALA A 34 7.84 10.28 9.27
C ALA A 34 8.67 9.06 9.70
N ASP A 35 9.12 9.06 10.95
CA ASP A 35 9.62 7.86 11.60
C ASP A 35 8.44 6.91 11.91
N ALA A 36 8.58 5.66 11.52
CA ALA A 36 7.71 4.58 11.94
C ALA A 36 8.56 3.53 12.66
N ASN A 37 9.20 3.96 13.74
CA ASN A 37 10.23 3.20 14.48
C ASN A 37 10.06 3.33 16.00
N ASN A 38 8.85 3.06 16.47
CA ASN A 38 8.55 3.04 17.90
C ASN A 38 7.81 1.75 18.27
N ALA A 39 7.55 1.53 19.55
CA ALA A 39 6.95 0.29 20.03
C ALA A 39 5.55 -0.01 19.47
N ARG A 40 4.86 0.97 18.89
CA ARG A 40 3.52 0.82 18.33
C ARG A 40 3.52 0.83 16.81
N CYS A 41 4.44 1.59 16.23
CA CYS A 41 4.55 1.82 14.80
C CYS A 41 5.96 1.46 14.37
N HIS A 42 6.15 0.26 13.84
CA HIS A 42 7.44 -0.18 13.34
C HIS A 42 7.28 -1.11 12.14
N ASN A 43 8.30 -1.12 11.30
CA ASN A 43 8.37 -1.94 10.10
C ASN A 43 7.08 -1.86 9.27
N PRO A 44 6.68 -0.64 8.81
CA PRO A 44 5.48 -0.50 7.99
C PRO A 44 5.70 -1.18 6.64
N GLU A 45 4.75 -2.03 6.28
CA GLU A 45 4.74 -2.74 5.01
C GLU A 45 3.62 -2.22 4.11
N GLY A 46 2.39 -2.11 4.64
CA GLY A 46 1.26 -1.50 3.96
C GLY A 46 1.16 -0.01 4.18
N ILE A 47 0.62 0.69 3.18
CA ILE A 47 0.21 2.08 3.31
C ILE A 47 -0.99 2.36 2.43
N THR A 48 -1.97 3.07 2.96
CA THR A 48 -3.11 3.57 2.20
C THR A 48 -3.45 4.99 2.61
N ALA A 49 -4.25 5.69 1.81
CA ALA A 49 -4.62 7.08 2.07
C ALA A 49 -6.13 7.28 1.98
N SER A 50 -6.68 8.05 2.92
CA SER A 50 -8.05 8.53 2.82
C SER A 50 -8.15 9.76 1.92
N PRO A 51 -9.33 10.07 1.34
CA PRO A 51 -9.52 11.24 0.49
C PRO A 51 -9.22 12.58 1.19
N ASN A 52 -9.36 12.63 2.51
CA ASN A 52 -9.07 13.83 3.32
C ASN A 52 -7.60 13.95 3.76
N GLY A 53 -6.71 13.10 3.25
CA GLY A 53 -5.26 13.23 3.45
C GLY A 53 -4.74 12.62 4.74
N LEU A 54 -5.41 11.61 5.30
CA LEU A 54 -4.81 10.76 6.33
C LEU A 54 -4.13 9.58 5.67
N LEU A 55 -2.91 9.31 6.09
CA LEU A 55 -2.15 8.10 5.74
C LEU A 55 -2.36 7.08 6.85
N TYR A 56 -2.63 5.86 6.46
CA TYR A 56 -2.71 4.69 7.33
C TYR A 56 -1.58 3.77 6.95
N ALA A 57 -0.74 3.40 7.90
CA ALA A 57 0.41 2.53 7.66
C ALA A 57 0.38 1.34 8.62
N ALA A 58 0.24 0.15 8.06
CA ALA A 58 0.25 -1.10 8.79
C ALA A 58 1.62 -1.79 8.65
N GLY A 59 1.98 -2.63 9.61
CA GLY A 59 3.26 -3.32 9.58
C GLY A 59 3.35 -4.45 10.58
N LEU A 60 4.59 -4.80 10.94
CA LEU A 60 4.88 -5.94 11.79
C LEU A 60 4.49 -5.72 13.27
N SER A 61 4.04 -4.51 13.63
CA SER A 61 3.54 -4.20 14.98
C SER A 61 2.12 -4.71 15.26
N GLY A 62 1.39 -5.15 14.23
CA GLY A 62 -0.03 -5.49 14.35
C GLY A 62 -0.95 -4.29 14.59
N ASN A 63 -0.43 -3.08 14.42
CA ASN A 63 -1.16 -1.82 14.51
C ASN A 63 -1.22 -1.15 13.14
N ILE A 64 -2.21 -0.26 12.98
CA ILE A 64 -2.27 0.69 11.87
C ILE A 64 -1.99 2.07 12.44
N CYS A 65 -0.90 2.68 12.02
CA CYS A 65 -0.47 3.99 12.47
C CYS A 65 -1.00 5.07 11.52
N ILE A 66 -1.41 6.21 12.08
CA ILE A 66 -2.11 7.26 11.36
C ILE A 66 -1.22 8.50 11.32
N TYR A 67 -0.97 9.00 10.12
CA TYR A 67 -0.17 10.20 9.88
C TYR A 67 -0.96 11.23 9.07
N ASP A 68 -0.61 12.49 9.22
CA ASP A 68 -0.98 13.50 8.24
C ASP A 68 0.02 13.54 7.06
N LEU A 69 -0.31 14.31 6.02
CA LEU A 69 0.57 14.45 4.85
C LEU A 69 1.87 15.23 5.13
N SER A 70 2.02 15.79 6.32
CA SER A 70 3.25 16.45 6.78
C SER A 70 4.14 15.51 7.59
N GLY A 71 3.67 14.27 7.87
CA GLY A 71 4.39 13.25 8.62
C GLY A 71 4.18 13.30 10.12
N ASN A 72 3.22 14.10 10.62
CA ASN A 72 2.88 14.07 12.02
C ASN A 72 2.09 12.78 12.33
N GLU A 73 2.55 12.00 13.32
CA GLU A 73 1.79 10.87 13.85
C GLU A 73 0.60 11.41 14.65
N LEU A 74 -0.61 11.03 14.24
CA LEU A 74 -1.87 11.45 14.85
C LEU A 74 -2.40 10.42 15.84
N GLY A 75 -1.91 9.18 15.77
CA GLY A 75 -2.32 8.06 16.62
C GLY A 75 -2.16 6.72 15.92
N HIS A 76 -2.76 5.70 16.51
CA HIS A 76 -2.76 4.34 15.97
C HIS A 76 -4.05 3.60 16.30
N LEU A 77 -4.36 2.58 15.51
CA LEU A 77 -5.39 1.59 15.77
C LEU A 77 -4.72 0.28 16.17
N THR A 78 -5.02 -0.24 17.33
CA THR A 78 -4.61 -1.60 17.72
C THR A 78 -5.56 -2.59 17.07
N VAL A 79 -5.05 -3.42 16.16
CA VAL A 79 -5.85 -4.34 15.35
C VAL A 79 -5.58 -5.79 15.75
N ALA A 80 -4.39 -6.28 15.53
CA ALA A 80 -4.01 -7.67 15.77
C ALA A 80 -2.58 -7.72 16.33
N PRO A 81 -2.40 -7.54 17.65
CA PRO A 81 -1.07 -7.61 18.26
C PRO A 81 -0.34 -8.89 17.87
N ASP A 82 0.97 -8.80 17.63
CA ASP A 82 1.87 -9.88 17.21
C ASP A 82 1.63 -10.41 15.78
N HIS A 83 0.64 -9.89 15.05
CA HIS A 83 0.42 -10.20 13.65
C HIS A 83 1.23 -9.27 12.73
N ALA A 84 1.48 -9.73 11.50
CA ALA A 84 2.01 -8.89 10.42
C ALA A 84 0.84 -8.39 9.55
N LEU A 85 0.55 -7.09 9.64
CA LEU A 85 -0.43 -6.44 8.79
C LEU A 85 0.32 -5.91 7.55
N LEU A 86 0.03 -6.50 6.40
CA LEU A 86 0.67 -6.14 5.14
C LEU A 86 -0.24 -5.21 4.32
N GLY A 87 -0.41 -5.45 3.04
CA GLY A 87 -1.15 -4.57 2.14
C GLY A 87 -2.48 -4.05 2.67
N GLU A 88 -2.75 -2.80 2.39
CA GLU A 88 -3.94 -2.08 2.84
C GLU A 88 -4.67 -1.43 1.68
N LEU A 89 -5.99 -1.33 1.81
CA LEU A 89 -6.84 -0.57 0.90
C LEU A 89 -7.91 0.20 1.69
N TYR A 90 -7.82 1.53 1.69
CA TYR A 90 -8.86 2.39 2.25
C TYR A 90 -10.06 2.48 1.31
N THR A 91 -11.26 2.31 1.85
CA THR A 91 -12.53 2.55 1.17
C THR A 91 -13.52 3.26 2.12
N PRO A 92 -14.64 3.79 1.63
CA PRO A 92 -15.67 4.35 2.51
C PRO A 92 -16.24 3.36 3.53
N GLU A 93 -16.18 2.04 3.25
CA GLU A 93 -16.65 0.97 4.13
C GLU A 93 -15.65 0.61 5.25
N GLY A 94 -14.39 1.04 5.14
CA GLY A 94 -13.31 0.75 6.08
C GLY A 94 -11.98 0.48 5.37
N ILE A 95 -11.00 0.04 6.15
CA ILE A 95 -9.69 -0.33 5.63
C ILE A 95 -9.65 -1.86 5.50
N TYR A 96 -9.49 -2.37 4.27
CA TYR A 96 -9.18 -3.78 4.05
C TYR A 96 -7.70 -4.00 4.31
N VAL A 97 -7.37 -5.08 5.03
CA VAL A 97 -6.00 -5.38 5.46
C VAL A 97 -5.70 -6.86 5.26
N ALA A 98 -4.56 -7.14 4.68
CA ALA A 98 -3.98 -8.49 4.62
C ALA A 98 -3.29 -8.78 5.96
N ASP A 99 -3.92 -9.62 6.77
CA ASP A 99 -3.51 -9.93 8.14
C ASP A 99 -2.90 -11.32 8.18
N ASN A 100 -1.61 -11.39 8.49
CA ASN A 100 -0.84 -12.63 8.59
C ASN A 100 -0.63 -13.02 10.05
N ASP A 101 -0.89 -14.28 10.34
CA ASP A 101 -0.66 -14.88 11.65
C ASP A 101 0.84 -14.80 12.03
N PRO A 102 1.16 -14.80 13.34
CA PRO A 102 2.55 -14.78 13.78
C PRO A 102 3.41 -15.86 13.11
N GLY A 103 4.57 -15.44 12.60
CA GLY A 103 5.49 -16.34 11.87
C GLY A 103 4.99 -16.76 10.49
N PHE A 104 4.01 -16.08 9.91
CA PHE A 104 3.43 -16.40 8.60
C PHE A 104 2.92 -17.85 8.51
N THR A 105 2.29 -18.33 9.58
CA THR A 105 1.71 -19.68 9.64
C THR A 105 0.36 -19.80 8.94
N GLY A 106 -0.20 -18.68 8.46
CA GLY A 106 -1.44 -18.52 7.75
C GLY A 106 -1.82 -17.05 7.69
N GLY A 107 -3.02 -16.78 7.19
CA GLY A 107 -3.50 -15.41 7.16
C GLY A 107 -4.97 -15.29 6.74
N ARG A 108 -5.46 -14.07 6.83
CA ARG A 108 -6.85 -13.70 6.57
C ARG A 108 -6.94 -12.31 5.95
N LEU A 109 -8.03 -12.03 5.28
CA LEU A 109 -8.44 -10.69 4.89
C LEU A 109 -9.42 -10.16 5.94
N ILE A 110 -9.14 -9.00 6.50
CA ILE A 110 -10.00 -8.30 7.46
C ILE A 110 -10.44 -6.96 6.91
N ARG A 111 -11.55 -6.42 7.44
CA ARG A 111 -11.95 -5.02 7.25
C ARG A 111 -11.99 -4.33 8.61
N VAL A 112 -11.23 -3.27 8.75
CA VAL A 112 -11.02 -2.49 9.98
C VAL A 112 -11.84 -1.21 9.94
N ASP A 113 -12.54 -0.88 11.01
CA ASP A 113 -13.14 0.46 11.20
C ASP A 113 -12.02 1.47 11.51
N PRO A 114 -11.80 2.49 10.65
CA PRO A 114 -10.70 3.44 10.81
C PRO A 114 -10.85 4.38 12.02
N ARG A 115 -11.97 4.35 12.73
CA ARG A 115 -12.23 5.16 13.92
C ARG A 115 -11.93 4.42 15.22
N THR A 116 -12.06 3.10 15.23
CA THR A 116 -12.05 2.30 16.45
C THR A 116 -10.99 1.20 16.45
N GLY A 117 -10.50 0.78 15.29
CA GLY A 117 -9.65 -0.40 15.13
C GLY A 117 -10.40 -1.74 15.20
N ALA A 118 -11.70 -1.71 15.48
CA ALA A 118 -12.50 -2.93 15.44
C ALA A 118 -12.55 -3.51 14.02
N PHE A 119 -12.49 -4.83 13.89
CA PHE A 119 -12.46 -5.46 12.59
C PHE A 119 -13.43 -6.65 12.46
N VAL A 120 -13.71 -6.99 11.21
CA VAL A 120 -14.43 -8.22 10.84
C VAL A 120 -13.56 -9.03 9.88
N VAL A 121 -13.58 -10.37 10.04
CA VAL A 121 -12.89 -11.29 9.12
C VAL A 121 -13.78 -11.53 7.92
N LEU A 122 -13.26 -11.27 6.72
CA LEU A 122 -13.97 -11.49 5.45
C LEU A 122 -13.66 -12.86 4.85
N ALA A 123 -12.41 -13.28 4.94
CA ALA A 123 -11.95 -14.58 4.45
C ALA A 123 -10.69 -15.01 5.21
N GLY A 124 -10.55 -16.31 5.45
CA GLY A 124 -9.34 -16.92 6.04
C GLY A 124 -8.73 -17.99 5.15
N GLY A 125 -7.70 -18.65 5.67
CA GLY A 125 -7.04 -19.78 5.02
C GLY A 125 -6.12 -19.36 3.86
N PHE A 126 -5.58 -18.15 3.89
CA PHE A 126 -4.46 -17.75 3.03
C PHE A 126 -3.14 -18.33 3.55
N GLY A 127 -2.17 -18.51 2.66
CA GLY A 127 -0.80 -18.84 3.05
C GLY A 127 -0.04 -17.62 3.55
N ALA A 128 0.01 -16.59 2.73
CA ALA A 128 0.58 -15.28 3.07
C ALA A 128 -0.14 -14.20 2.24
N PRO A 129 -1.33 -13.73 2.68
CA PRO A 129 -2.02 -12.66 1.99
C PRO A 129 -1.16 -11.39 2.05
N ASN A 130 -1.06 -10.70 0.91
CA ASN A 130 -0.15 -9.56 0.81
C ASN A 130 -0.87 -8.30 0.33
N ALA A 131 -1.10 -8.12 -0.96
CA ALA A 131 -1.70 -6.90 -1.49
C ALA A 131 -3.17 -7.06 -1.86
N ILE A 132 -3.89 -5.94 -1.92
CA ILE A 132 -5.33 -5.88 -2.17
C ILE A 132 -5.62 -4.85 -3.25
N ALA A 133 -6.39 -5.25 -4.26
CA ALA A 133 -7.01 -4.35 -5.22
C ALA A 133 -8.52 -4.55 -5.25
N GLN A 134 -9.28 -3.53 -5.64
CA GLN A 134 -10.72 -3.62 -5.78
C GLN A 134 -11.14 -3.28 -7.21
N ASP A 135 -12.05 -4.06 -7.80
CA ASP A 135 -12.64 -3.72 -9.09
C ASP A 135 -13.83 -2.76 -8.93
N HIS A 136 -14.32 -2.23 -10.07
CA HIS A 136 -15.47 -1.31 -10.09
C HIS A 136 -16.80 -1.95 -9.66
N ARG A 137 -16.84 -3.27 -9.44
CA ARG A 137 -18.00 -4.00 -8.90
C ARG A 137 -17.88 -4.19 -7.39
N GLY A 138 -16.76 -3.73 -6.79
CA GLY A 138 -16.47 -3.88 -5.38
C GLY A 138 -15.79 -5.21 -5.00
N THR A 139 -15.51 -6.10 -5.95
CA THR A 139 -14.80 -7.36 -5.67
C THR A 139 -13.36 -7.08 -5.27
N LEU A 140 -12.91 -7.67 -4.19
CA LEU A 140 -11.53 -7.58 -3.71
C LEU A 140 -10.69 -8.69 -4.33
N TYR A 141 -9.51 -8.32 -4.82
CA TYR A 141 -8.49 -9.23 -5.35
C TYR A 141 -7.30 -9.22 -4.40
N VAL A 142 -6.98 -10.37 -3.84
CA VAL A 142 -5.96 -10.52 -2.80
C VAL A 142 -4.87 -11.45 -3.32
N SER A 143 -3.64 -10.99 -3.34
CA SER A 143 -2.48 -11.82 -3.62
C SER A 143 -2.14 -12.69 -2.41
N ASP A 144 -1.69 -13.91 -2.69
CA ASP A 144 -1.16 -14.84 -1.68
C ASP A 144 0.25 -15.22 -2.11
N SER A 145 1.23 -14.63 -1.44
CA SER A 145 2.63 -14.70 -1.86
C SER A 145 3.21 -16.11 -1.75
N PHE A 146 2.76 -16.91 -0.78
CA PHE A 146 3.25 -18.30 -0.63
C PHE A 146 2.50 -19.27 -1.54
N ALA A 147 1.20 -19.05 -1.75
CA ALA A 147 0.43 -19.89 -2.66
C ALA A 147 0.74 -19.60 -4.15
N GLY A 148 1.36 -18.45 -4.45
CA GLY A 148 1.53 -18.00 -5.84
C GLY A 148 0.19 -17.88 -6.56
N ALA A 149 -0.76 -17.20 -5.95
CA ALA A 149 -2.14 -17.16 -6.43
C ALA A 149 -2.82 -15.81 -6.12
N ILE A 150 -3.86 -15.52 -6.86
CA ILE A 150 -4.78 -14.41 -6.59
C ILE A 150 -6.14 -14.99 -6.24
N TYR A 151 -6.73 -14.51 -5.16
CA TYR A 151 -8.07 -14.87 -4.73
C TYR A 151 -9.01 -13.69 -4.83
N THR A 152 -10.29 -13.94 -5.08
CA THR A 152 -11.35 -12.94 -4.94
C THR A 152 -12.06 -13.13 -3.62
N VAL A 153 -12.47 -12.01 -3.02
CA VAL A 153 -13.26 -11.95 -1.78
C VAL A 153 -14.37 -10.91 -1.96
N SER A 154 -15.58 -11.26 -1.52
CA SER A 154 -16.66 -10.27 -1.47
C SER A 154 -16.41 -9.27 -0.34
N PRO A 155 -16.69 -7.95 -0.51
CA PRO A 155 -16.60 -6.97 0.58
C PRO A 155 -17.57 -7.27 1.74
N SER A 156 -18.61 -8.08 1.52
CA SER A 156 -19.51 -8.58 2.56
C SER A 156 -18.98 -9.82 3.28
N GLY A 157 -17.83 -10.35 2.88
CA GLY A 157 -17.26 -11.60 3.42
C GLY A 157 -17.83 -12.84 2.75
N GLY A 158 -17.69 -13.98 3.42
CA GLY A 158 -18.18 -15.27 2.93
C GLY A 158 -17.07 -16.20 2.41
N GLY A 159 -15.83 -15.83 2.61
CA GLY A 159 -14.66 -16.63 2.22
C GLY A 159 -14.00 -16.17 0.94
N LYS A 160 -12.98 -16.89 0.52
CA LYS A 160 -12.19 -16.61 -0.69
C LYS A 160 -12.50 -17.59 -1.81
N THR A 161 -12.39 -17.12 -3.05
CA THR A 161 -12.48 -17.96 -4.25
C THR A 161 -11.17 -17.82 -5.04
N LEU A 162 -10.60 -18.93 -5.48
CA LEU A 162 -9.41 -18.89 -6.35
C LEU A 162 -9.78 -18.21 -7.67
N TRP A 163 -9.11 -17.08 -7.96
CA TRP A 163 -9.30 -16.36 -9.22
C TRP A 163 -8.26 -16.75 -10.26
N LYS A 164 -6.97 -16.81 -9.86
CA LYS A 164 -5.87 -17.21 -10.73
C LYS A 164 -4.78 -17.91 -9.92
N ALA A 165 -4.36 -19.08 -10.37
CA ALA A 165 -3.11 -19.71 -10.01
C ALA A 165 -2.33 -19.98 -11.30
N ASP A 166 -1.02 -19.78 -11.25
CA ASP A 166 -0.13 -20.00 -12.38
C ASP A 166 1.30 -20.16 -11.89
N VAL A 167 2.13 -20.91 -12.61
CA VAL A 167 3.55 -21.05 -12.30
C VAL A 167 4.28 -19.70 -12.28
N LEU A 168 3.86 -18.74 -13.11
CA LEU A 168 4.43 -17.38 -13.13
C LEU A 168 4.16 -16.59 -11.84
N LEU A 169 3.13 -16.94 -11.06
CA LEU A 169 2.80 -16.29 -9.80
C LEU A 169 3.54 -16.90 -8.61
N GLN A 170 4.12 -18.09 -8.78
CA GLN A 170 4.86 -18.75 -7.72
C GLN A 170 6.25 -18.15 -7.50
N PRO A 171 6.80 -18.23 -6.28
CA PRO A 171 8.17 -17.82 -6.02
C PRO A 171 9.16 -18.88 -6.52
N HIS A 172 10.10 -18.49 -7.40
CA HIS A 172 11.20 -19.37 -7.85
C HIS A 172 12.56 -18.88 -7.38
N GLY A 173 12.64 -17.64 -6.88
CA GLY A 173 13.85 -16.99 -6.38
C GLY A 173 13.83 -16.78 -4.87
N ASN A 174 14.56 -15.77 -4.42
CA ASN A 174 14.68 -15.37 -3.03
C ASN A 174 14.55 -13.84 -2.92
N PRO A 175 13.76 -13.33 -1.98
CA PRO A 175 13.00 -14.03 -0.94
C PRO A 175 11.80 -14.81 -1.51
N PRO A 176 11.30 -15.85 -0.82
CA PRO A 176 10.29 -16.75 -1.35
C PRO A 176 8.87 -16.17 -1.31
N PHE A 177 8.71 -14.96 -1.84
CA PHE A 177 7.43 -14.28 -2.01
C PHE A 177 7.12 -14.19 -3.51
N GLY A 178 6.09 -14.90 -3.95
CA GLY A 178 5.65 -14.88 -5.35
C GLY A 178 4.72 -13.70 -5.63
N ALA A 179 3.43 -13.96 -5.88
CA ALA A 179 2.43 -12.93 -6.10
C ALA A 179 2.36 -11.96 -4.91
N ASN A 180 2.74 -10.70 -5.13
CA ASN A 180 2.86 -9.65 -4.13
C ASN A 180 1.98 -8.45 -4.52
N GLY A 181 2.52 -7.26 -4.79
CA GLY A 181 1.79 -6.07 -5.14
C GLY A 181 0.80 -6.29 -6.29
N VAL A 182 -0.43 -5.76 -6.16
CA VAL A 182 -1.46 -5.86 -7.20
C VAL A 182 -2.07 -4.50 -7.52
N ALA A 183 -2.28 -4.22 -8.80
CA ALA A 183 -2.97 -3.02 -9.25
C ALA A 183 -3.72 -3.26 -10.56
N PHE A 184 -4.93 -2.71 -10.68
CA PHE A 184 -5.64 -2.69 -11.96
C PHE A 184 -5.11 -1.56 -12.86
N ASP A 185 -5.04 -1.82 -14.16
CA ASP A 185 -4.97 -0.74 -15.14
C ASP A 185 -6.28 0.09 -15.09
N ARG A 186 -6.23 1.32 -15.61
CA ARG A 186 -7.37 2.25 -15.56
C ARG A 186 -8.66 1.68 -16.17
N THR A 187 -8.56 0.79 -17.15
CA THR A 187 -9.70 0.17 -17.82
C THR A 187 -10.19 -1.09 -17.13
N GLN A 188 -9.44 -1.57 -16.13
CA GLN A 188 -9.63 -2.87 -15.50
C GLN A 188 -9.67 -4.05 -16.50
N SER A 189 -8.96 -3.88 -17.61
CA SER A 189 -8.75 -4.96 -18.58
C SER A 189 -7.69 -5.95 -18.12
N PHE A 190 -6.80 -5.51 -17.22
CA PHE A 190 -5.72 -6.32 -16.65
C PHE A 190 -5.55 -6.04 -15.17
N LEU A 191 -5.33 -7.10 -14.40
CA LEU A 191 -4.71 -7.01 -13.07
C LEU A 191 -3.20 -7.22 -13.24
N TYR A 192 -2.41 -6.23 -12.82
CA TYR A 192 -0.96 -6.34 -12.76
C TYR A 192 -0.54 -6.90 -11.42
N VAL A 193 0.49 -7.74 -11.42
CA VAL A 193 0.97 -8.44 -10.23
C VAL A 193 2.50 -8.39 -10.21
N ALA A 194 3.07 -7.88 -9.13
CA ALA A 194 4.49 -8.02 -8.86
C ALA A 194 4.79 -9.46 -8.40
N ASN A 195 5.89 -10.03 -8.86
CA ASN A 195 6.47 -11.24 -8.33
C ASN A 195 7.86 -10.90 -7.78
N THR A 196 7.95 -10.85 -6.46
CA THR A 196 9.14 -10.38 -5.74
C THR A 196 10.32 -11.30 -5.95
N ALA A 197 10.10 -12.63 -5.83
CA ALA A 197 11.15 -13.64 -5.96
C ALA A 197 11.78 -13.68 -7.35
N ASP A 198 11.05 -13.27 -8.36
CA ASP A 198 11.43 -13.44 -9.77
C ASP A 198 11.71 -12.10 -10.47
N ASP A 199 11.72 -10.96 -9.75
CA ASP A 199 12.02 -9.62 -10.25
C ASP A 199 11.21 -9.27 -11.50
N ARG A 200 9.91 -9.47 -11.45
CA ARG A 200 9.04 -9.26 -12.63
C ARG A 200 7.69 -8.68 -12.29
N ILE A 201 7.12 -8.03 -13.28
CA ILE A 201 5.71 -7.63 -13.27
C ILE A 201 4.96 -8.51 -14.27
N LEU A 202 3.90 -9.13 -13.79
CA LEU A 202 2.96 -9.92 -14.57
C LEU A 202 1.71 -9.11 -14.87
N ARG A 203 0.93 -9.53 -15.86
CA ARG A 203 -0.45 -9.05 -16.05
C ARG A 203 -1.37 -10.21 -16.37
N VAL A 204 -2.51 -10.22 -15.72
CA VAL A 204 -3.59 -11.21 -15.93
C VAL A 204 -4.76 -10.50 -16.60
N ALA A 205 -5.19 -10.98 -17.75
CA ALA A 205 -6.34 -10.41 -18.43
C ALA A 205 -7.61 -10.64 -17.62
N MET A 206 -8.47 -9.62 -17.57
CA MET A 206 -9.79 -9.67 -16.97
C MET A 206 -10.83 -9.93 -18.05
N ASN A 207 -11.56 -11.04 -17.99
CA ASN A 207 -12.68 -11.30 -18.89
C ASN A 207 -13.89 -10.42 -18.53
N LYS A 208 -14.81 -10.22 -19.46
CA LYS A 208 -16.02 -9.40 -19.25
C LYS A 208 -16.91 -9.88 -18.09
N ASP A 209 -16.88 -11.16 -17.78
CA ASP A 209 -17.60 -11.77 -16.66
C ASP A 209 -16.86 -11.65 -15.33
N GLY A 210 -15.65 -11.09 -15.31
CA GLY A 210 -14.79 -10.95 -14.14
C GLY A 210 -13.87 -12.15 -13.89
N SER A 211 -13.95 -13.20 -14.69
CA SER A 211 -13.03 -14.35 -14.59
C SER A 211 -11.63 -14.00 -15.09
N ALA A 212 -10.63 -14.75 -14.61
CA ALA A 212 -9.25 -14.59 -15.06
C ALA A 212 -9.04 -15.14 -16.47
N GLY A 213 -8.39 -14.35 -17.30
CA GLY A 213 -7.94 -14.74 -18.63
C GLY A 213 -6.47 -15.21 -18.64
N ALA A 214 -5.81 -14.95 -19.77
CA ALA A 214 -4.40 -15.26 -19.95
C ALA A 214 -3.51 -14.43 -19.02
N ILE A 215 -2.43 -15.04 -18.53
CA ILE A 215 -1.34 -14.38 -17.82
C ILE A 215 -0.14 -14.22 -18.76
N SER A 216 0.59 -13.12 -18.61
CA SER A 216 1.82 -12.85 -19.36
C SER A 216 2.79 -12.02 -18.53
N ILE A 217 4.09 -12.10 -18.84
CA ILE A 217 5.10 -11.20 -18.29
C ILE A 217 4.93 -9.84 -18.97
N PHE A 218 4.73 -8.79 -18.17
CA PHE A 218 4.68 -7.40 -18.63
C PHE A 218 6.06 -6.77 -18.66
N ALA A 219 6.85 -6.99 -17.60
CA ALA A 219 8.21 -6.51 -17.48
C ALA A 219 9.06 -7.54 -16.70
N ASN A 220 10.33 -7.69 -17.09
CA ASN A 220 11.24 -8.66 -16.48
C ASN A 220 12.57 -7.96 -16.16
N GLY A 221 12.97 -7.92 -14.91
CA GLY A 221 14.19 -7.30 -14.44
C GLY A 221 15.43 -7.80 -15.18
N ALA A 222 15.52 -9.08 -15.45
CA ALA A 222 16.64 -9.67 -16.19
C ALA A 222 16.84 -9.07 -17.60
N THR A 223 15.81 -8.47 -18.20
CA THR A 223 15.87 -7.87 -19.55
C THR A 223 15.91 -6.33 -19.52
N LEU A 224 15.60 -5.71 -18.39
CA LEU A 224 15.56 -4.26 -18.23
C LEU A 224 16.89 -3.67 -17.74
N GLY A 225 17.82 -4.51 -17.32
CA GLY A 225 19.15 -4.13 -16.88
C GLY A 225 19.42 -4.33 -15.40
N PRO A 226 20.65 -4.06 -14.93
CA PRO A 226 21.06 -4.32 -13.55
C PRO A 226 20.18 -3.63 -12.52
N GLY A 227 19.76 -4.39 -11.49
CA GLY A 227 18.92 -3.92 -10.39
C GLY A 227 17.49 -3.54 -10.80
N ALA A 228 17.08 -3.82 -12.04
CA ALA A 228 15.72 -3.57 -12.46
C ALA A 228 14.76 -4.55 -11.81
N LEU A 229 13.70 -4.02 -11.17
CA LEU A 229 12.65 -4.76 -10.48
C LEU A 229 13.16 -5.68 -9.34
N ASP A 230 14.40 -5.45 -8.85
CA ASP A 230 15.03 -6.25 -7.80
C ASP A 230 14.19 -6.22 -6.51
N GLY A 231 13.52 -7.33 -6.22
CA GLY A 231 12.52 -7.42 -5.18
C GLY A 231 11.25 -6.62 -5.48
N ALA A 232 10.68 -6.72 -6.69
CA ALA A 232 9.43 -6.02 -7.05
C ALA A 232 8.31 -6.34 -6.05
N ASP A 233 7.81 -5.31 -5.36
CA ASP A 233 6.87 -5.40 -4.25
C ASP A 233 5.58 -4.62 -4.55
N GLY A 234 5.18 -3.66 -3.73
CA GLY A 234 3.99 -2.86 -3.95
C GLY A 234 4.04 -2.07 -5.27
N ILE A 235 2.90 -1.96 -5.94
CA ILE A 235 2.78 -1.30 -7.25
C ILE A 235 1.55 -0.38 -7.32
N GLN A 236 1.69 0.74 -8.03
CA GLN A 236 0.59 1.68 -8.28
C GLN A 236 0.72 2.37 -9.63
N PHE A 237 -0.40 2.64 -10.29
CA PHE A 237 -0.44 3.37 -11.56
C PHE A 237 -0.64 4.88 -11.36
N ASP A 238 -0.01 5.69 -12.22
CA ASP A 238 -0.40 7.08 -12.42
C ASP A 238 -1.53 7.20 -13.47
N VAL A 239 -2.08 8.42 -13.62
CA VAL A 239 -3.18 8.69 -14.57
C VAL A 239 -2.84 8.48 -16.05
N ARG A 240 -1.55 8.36 -16.41
CA ARG A 240 -1.09 8.04 -17.77
C ARG A 240 -0.77 6.57 -17.98
N GLY A 241 -0.91 5.75 -16.93
CA GLY A 241 -0.64 4.32 -16.98
C GLY A 241 0.84 3.99 -16.83
N ASN A 242 1.66 4.89 -16.29
CA ASN A 242 2.99 4.50 -15.83
C ASN A 242 2.84 3.75 -14.50
N LEU A 243 3.56 2.64 -14.35
CA LEU A 243 3.52 1.80 -13.16
C LEU A 243 4.71 2.13 -12.26
N TYR A 244 4.44 2.59 -11.06
CA TYR A 244 5.42 2.80 -10.00
C TYR A 244 5.55 1.52 -9.20
N VAL A 245 6.78 1.06 -9.01
CA VAL A 245 7.13 -0.22 -8.38
C VAL A 245 8.09 0.05 -7.24
N CYS A 246 7.79 -0.44 -6.06
CA CYS A 246 8.77 -0.59 -5.00
C CYS A 246 9.71 -1.74 -5.37
N ALA A 247 10.95 -1.45 -5.72
CA ALA A 247 12.02 -2.43 -5.92
C ALA A 247 12.79 -2.52 -4.58
N ASN A 248 12.29 -3.37 -3.68
CA ASN A 248 12.66 -3.31 -2.26
C ASN A 248 14.11 -3.66 -1.99
N GLN A 249 14.70 -4.61 -2.71
CA GLN A 249 16.10 -5.00 -2.57
C GLN A 249 17.06 -4.01 -3.22
N ALA A 250 16.56 -3.24 -4.22
CA ALA A 250 17.32 -2.14 -4.81
C ALA A 250 17.23 -0.84 -4.01
N ASN A 251 16.35 -0.74 -3.01
CA ASN A 251 16.01 0.49 -2.30
C ASN A 251 15.58 1.62 -3.26
N GLU A 252 14.73 1.29 -4.24
CA GLU A 252 14.29 2.22 -5.28
C GLU A 252 12.78 2.20 -5.48
N ILE A 253 12.24 3.34 -5.93
CA ILE A 253 10.98 3.39 -6.67
C ILE A 253 11.34 3.42 -8.16
N GLN A 254 10.92 2.39 -8.88
CA GLN A 254 11.15 2.27 -10.31
C GLN A 254 9.86 2.51 -11.08
N VAL A 255 9.95 3.19 -12.23
CA VAL A 255 8.77 3.54 -13.02
C VAL A 255 8.84 2.87 -14.38
N LEU A 256 7.81 2.10 -14.68
CA LEU A 256 7.64 1.47 -15.98
C LEU A 256 6.64 2.27 -16.83
N SER A 257 6.95 2.44 -18.11
CA SER A 257 6.01 2.99 -19.09
C SER A 257 4.83 2.03 -19.34
N PRO A 258 3.76 2.48 -20.02
CA PRO A 258 2.66 1.58 -20.43
C PRO A 258 3.08 0.42 -21.36
N SER A 259 4.28 0.48 -21.91
CA SER A 259 4.86 -0.61 -22.72
C SER A 259 5.78 -1.54 -21.92
N GLY A 260 5.98 -1.30 -20.61
CA GLY A 260 6.85 -2.10 -19.74
C GLY A 260 8.33 -1.70 -19.77
N ALA A 261 8.69 -0.59 -20.43
CA ALA A 261 10.06 -0.07 -20.42
C ALA A 261 10.34 0.67 -19.11
N LEU A 262 11.49 0.46 -18.50
CA LEU A 262 11.96 1.21 -17.33
C LEU A 262 12.33 2.64 -17.76
N ILE A 263 11.63 3.65 -17.22
CA ILE A 263 11.76 5.06 -17.63
C ILE A 263 12.30 5.99 -16.53
N ALA A 264 12.27 5.57 -15.28
CA ALA A 264 12.83 6.33 -14.17
C ALA A 264 13.16 5.43 -12.97
N ARG A 265 14.11 5.88 -12.15
CA ARG A 265 14.48 5.32 -10.84
C ARG A 265 14.63 6.46 -9.85
N TYR A 266 14.12 6.27 -8.64
CA TYR A 266 14.20 7.23 -7.54
C TYR A 266 14.60 6.48 -6.25
N GLY A 267 15.36 7.14 -5.37
CA GLY A 267 15.77 6.56 -4.08
C GLY A 267 17.19 6.92 -3.71
N HIS A 268 18.07 7.07 -4.68
CA HIS A 268 19.45 7.46 -4.49
C HIS A 268 19.60 8.96 -4.74
N ASN A 269 19.52 9.75 -3.67
CA ASN A 269 19.81 11.18 -3.71
C ASN A 269 21.31 11.42 -3.52
N ALA A 270 21.81 12.57 -3.94
CA ALA A 270 23.22 12.93 -3.71
C ALA A 270 23.50 13.07 -2.19
N GLY A 271 24.07 12.02 -1.60
CA GLY A 271 24.48 11.99 -0.18
C GLY A 271 23.42 11.52 0.81
N ASP A 272 22.30 10.97 0.35
CA ASP A 272 21.23 10.46 1.17
C ASP A 272 20.47 9.33 0.47
N ASP A 273 20.20 8.23 1.17
CA ASP A 273 19.39 7.10 0.70
C ASP A 273 18.10 6.99 1.55
N PRO A 274 17.07 7.76 1.21
CA PRO A 274 15.87 7.89 2.03
C PRO A 274 14.95 6.67 1.98
N LEU A 275 15.24 5.66 1.15
CA LEU A 275 14.49 4.41 1.09
C LEU A 275 15.25 3.30 1.82
N ASP A 276 14.53 2.50 2.60
CA ASP A 276 15.03 1.34 3.31
C ASP A 276 14.02 0.18 3.19
N PHE A 277 14.23 -0.67 2.21
CA PHE A 277 13.34 -1.76 1.85
C PHE A 277 11.89 -1.27 1.61
N PRO A 278 11.66 -0.41 0.59
CA PRO A 278 10.35 0.14 0.28
C PRO A 278 9.39 -0.98 -0.12
N ALA A 279 8.28 -1.13 0.61
CA ALA A 279 7.33 -2.22 0.42
C ALA A 279 6.09 -1.78 -0.36
N SER A 280 5.37 -0.77 0.10
CA SER A 280 4.11 -0.35 -0.51
C SER A 280 4.08 1.14 -0.83
N PRO A 281 3.57 1.54 -2.01
CA PRO A 281 3.38 2.93 -2.38
C PRO A 281 1.89 3.30 -2.38
N ILE A 282 1.54 4.54 -2.06
CA ILE A 282 0.19 5.10 -2.25
C ILE A 282 0.26 6.52 -2.77
N PHE A 283 -0.51 6.84 -3.80
CA PHE A 283 -0.66 8.19 -4.28
C PHE A 283 -1.66 8.98 -3.44
N HIS A 284 -1.29 10.21 -3.10
CA HIS A 284 -2.23 11.25 -2.73
C HIS A 284 -1.84 12.55 -3.44
N ALA A 285 -2.72 13.06 -4.30
CA ALA A 285 -2.42 14.17 -5.22
C ALA A 285 -1.13 13.89 -6.04
N ARG A 286 -0.10 14.73 -5.90
CA ARG A 286 1.22 14.57 -6.56
C ARG A 286 2.32 14.10 -5.60
N GLY A 287 1.95 13.49 -4.50
CA GLY A 287 2.87 12.77 -3.61
C GLY A 287 2.66 11.27 -3.77
N LEU A 288 3.74 10.53 -3.92
CA LEU A 288 3.77 9.08 -3.74
C LEU A 288 4.36 8.83 -2.35
N TYR A 289 3.52 8.35 -1.43
CA TYR A 289 3.90 8.03 -0.06
C TYR A 289 4.29 6.56 -0.01
N ILE A 290 5.37 6.25 0.70
CA ILE A 290 6.04 4.95 0.62
C ILE A 290 6.24 4.42 2.03
N ALA A 291 5.72 3.24 2.32
CA ALA A 291 6.07 2.47 3.51
C ALA A 291 7.43 1.80 3.30
N ASN A 292 8.37 2.02 4.22
CA ASN A 292 9.66 1.35 4.20
C ASN A 292 9.69 0.32 5.33
N LEU A 293 9.73 -0.95 4.95
CA LEU A 293 9.70 -2.09 5.87
C LEU A 293 10.98 -2.22 6.72
N ALA A 294 12.12 -1.75 6.18
CA ALA A 294 13.40 -1.65 6.88
C ALA A 294 13.83 -2.95 7.58
N LEU A 295 13.77 -4.07 6.88
CA LEU A 295 14.10 -5.40 7.43
C LEU A 295 15.53 -5.53 7.95
N GLY A 296 16.45 -4.68 7.46
CA GLY A 296 17.86 -4.67 7.88
C GLY A 296 18.12 -3.92 9.19
N THR A 297 17.19 -3.09 9.66
CA THR A 297 17.34 -2.25 10.85
C THR A 297 16.58 -2.84 12.03
N ALA A 298 17.23 -3.78 12.72
CA ALA A 298 16.71 -4.36 13.96
C ALA A 298 17.01 -3.48 15.18
N PRO A 299 16.21 -3.54 16.28
CA PRO A 299 15.04 -4.40 16.45
C PRO A 299 13.73 -3.81 15.92
N ASN A 300 13.62 -2.51 15.74
CA ASN A 300 12.41 -1.83 15.29
C ASN A 300 12.82 -0.76 14.30
N GLY A 301 12.83 -1.06 13.03
CA GLY A 301 13.08 -0.12 11.95
C GLY A 301 11.79 0.36 11.31
N GLY A 302 11.92 1.25 10.36
CA GLY A 302 10.84 1.65 9.49
C GLY A 302 10.60 3.15 9.47
N LYS A 303 10.12 3.60 8.33
CA LYS A 303 9.77 5.00 8.09
C LYS A 303 8.74 5.13 6.97
N ILE A 304 8.11 6.28 6.90
CA ILE A 304 7.35 6.70 5.74
C ILE A 304 8.17 7.71 4.96
N SER A 305 8.34 7.48 3.66
CA SER A 305 9.00 8.43 2.76
C SER A 305 7.98 9.02 1.78
N VAL A 306 8.32 10.14 1.14
CA VAL A 306 7.50 10.73 0.09
C VAL A 306 8.34 11.14 -1.11
N LEU A 307 7.86 10.77 -2.29
CA LEU A 307 8.38 11.18 -3.59
C LEU A 307 7.41 12.16 -4.26
N GLY A 308 7.89 13.35 -4.63
CA GLY A 308 7.13 14.26 -5.47
C GLY A 308 7.10 13.75 -6.92
N VAL A 309 5.91 13.57 -7.47
CA VAL A 309 5.72 12.99 -8.80
C VAL A 309 5.07 13.97 -9.78
N PRO A 310 5.37 13.87 -11.10
CA PRO A 310 4.86 14.81 -12.09
C PRO A 310 3.34 14.67 -12.31
N LEU A 311 2.79 13.50 -12.05
CA LEU A 311 1.41 13.14 -12.31
C LEU A 311 0.75 12.57 -11.05
N PRO A 312 -0.54 12.79 -10.84
CA PRO A 312 -1.25 12.11 -9.76
C PRO A 312 -1.45 10.63 -10.07
N GLY A 313 -1.73 9.85 -9.03
CA GLY A 313 -2.13 8.47 -9.15
C GLY A 313 -3.41 8.28 -9.96
N ALA A 314 -3.56 7.12 -10.57
CA ALA A 314 -4.83 6.71 -11.15
C ALA A 314 -5.90 6.67 -10.04
N PRO A 315 -7.15 7.10 -10.30
CA PRO A 315 -8.21 6.98 -9.32
C PRO A 315 -8.38 5.52 -8.91
N ALA A 316 -8.50 5.28 -7.60
CA ALA A 316 -8.96 3.98 -7.13
C ALA A 316 -10.36 3.71 -7.71
N ALA A 317 -10.64 2.45 -8.01
CA ALA A 317 -11.99 2.05 -8.39
C ALA A 317 -12.90 2.18 -7.14
N HIS A 318 -13.83 3.11 -7.20
CA HIS A 318 -14.86 3.31 -6.19
C HIS A 318 -16.24 3.21 -6.84
#